data_fd7d2142d1383815da7afad7376a2325
#
_entry.id   fd7d2142d1383815da7afad7376a2325
#
_cell.length_a   1.000
_cell.length_b   1.000
_cell.length_c   1.000
_cell.angle_alpha   90.00
_cell.angle_beta   90.00
_cell.angle_gamma   90.00
#
_symmetry.space_group_name_H-M   'P 1'
#
loop_
_entity.id
_entity.type
_entity.pdbx_description
1 polymer ?
#
loop_
_entity_poly.entity_id
_entity_poly.type
_entity_poly.pdbx_seq_one_letter_code
_entity_poly.pdbx_strand_id
1 'polypeptide(L)'
;MALERSCAVTAVALSEQRREGVRLVTGERRGFGLNAALTFVHVPYPAPSDWTRRTLTCGVALQCSPSKERVTEFRLNELSARELRALTLVEGAVALGWIASRWPGLLPEVQRLLPDVHPQAAGMDGAQMLDRAIGLAATGLELTVPPLLGALPLAYTAPQGLTDRLRRGFGRMPWTTTQKRRPRPYSVPVGGDGGVRNPNLPPPSRPQDNDLDVTPQHRPGIPYPEWNMWTQRFMHDHVAVVEHADGRRLRRPVPVAVDVRKWFEEHTHRAMTSRLEDGSDLDVDQYVSHYIDLTTGEAEEPRVFRDLLPSGRDVTTALLLDGSSSLGVHGGRVFQLELACADALSRAMTLARERHGVFVFTGNTRHRVEVRCLKDFEDRRFVPPSTLGLSTRGYTRLGAPLRHLTSRLLAQPAERRLLIVIGDGLISDEGYEGRYAWADAAHAVAEANDAGVSMYYVGVGPTRVDPLPEVFGPRRSQRIRRIEELPRALAHVHRELVAA
;
A
#
# COMPACT_ATOMS: atom_id res chain seq x y z
N MET A 1 21.41 27.73 -2.29
CA MET A 1 21.51 26.86 -3.51
C MET A 1 22.57 25.78 -3.40
N ALA A 2 23.87 26.03 -3.18
CA ALA A 2 24.89 24.97 -3.11
C ALA A 2 24.70 24.03 -1.89
N LEU A 3 24.42 24.57 -0.72
CA LEU A 3 24.13 23.79 0.51
C LEU A 3 22.88 22.92 0.36
N GLU A 4 21.81 23.48 -0.17
CA GLU A 4 20.54 22.78 -0.39
C GLU A 4 20.70 21.60 -1.35
N ARG A 5 21.40 21.80 -2.47
CA ARG A 5 21.70 20.72 -3.42
C ARG A 5 22.55 19.61 -2.77
N SER A 6 23.58 19.97 -2.00
CA SER A 6 24.43 19.00 -1.32
C SER A 6 23.62 18.17 -0.32
N CYS A 7 22.80 18.81 0.51
CA CYS A 7 21.94 18.13 1.47
C CYS A 7 20.85 17.29 0.76
N ALA A 8 20.31 17.76 -0.38
CA ALA A 8 19.30 17.02 -1.13
C ALA A 8 19.86 15.71 -1.72
N VAL A 9 21.04 15.75 -2.33
CA VAL A 9 21.73 14.56 -2.83
C VAL A 9 22.00 13.59 -1.68
N THR A 10 22.44 14.09 -0.53
CA THR A 10 22.67 13.27 0.67
C THR A 10 21.37 12.64 1.16
N ALA A 11 20.28 13.39 1.22
CA ALA A 11 18.98 12.88 1.67
C ALA A 11 18.44 11.78 0.74
N VAL A 12 18.50 11.97 -0.56
CA VAL A 12 18.07 10.97 -1.55
C VAL A 12 18.92 9.70 -1.45
N ALA A 13 20.26 9.85 -1.42
CA ALA A 13 21.18 8.72 -1.38
C ALA A 13 21.03 7.90 -0.07
N LEU A 14 21.06 8.57 1.09
CA LEU A 14 21.00 7.87 2.39
C LEU A 14 19.62 7.29 2.68
N SER A 15 18.56 7.86 2.16
CA SER A 15 17.21 7.36 2.35
C SER A 15 16.80 6.26 1.36
N GLU A 16 17.68 5.86 0.45
CA GLU A 16 17.33 4.94 -0.63
C GLU A 16 16.08 5.42 -1.40
N GLN A 17 16.09 6.69 -1.78
CA GLN A 17 15.02 7.39 -2.50
C GLN A 17 13.69 7.58 -1.72
N ARG A 18 13.65 7.27 -0.42
CA ARG A 18 12.46 7.56 0.43
C ARG A 18 12.27 9.04 0.68
N ARG A 19 13.31 9.84 0.56
CA ARG A 19 13.27 11.31 0.60
C ARG A 19 13.50 11.86 -0.80
N GLU A 20 12.67 12.81 -1.19
CA GLU A 20 12.76 13.48 -2.50
C GLU A 20 13.79 14.62 -2.50
N GLY A 21 14.09 15.14 -1.30
CA GLY A 21 15.03 16.24 -1.19
C GLY A 21 15.04 16.92 0.17
N VAL A 22 15.51 18.14 0.16
CA VAL A 22 15.66 18.99 1.35
C VAL A 22 14.98 20.33 1.11
N ARG A 23 14.40 20.90 2.17
CA ARG A 23 13.90 22.28 2.19
C ARG A 23 14.61 23.06 3.28
N LEU A 24 15.14 24.22 2.93
CA LEU A 24 15.67 25.15 3.92
C LEU A 24 14.51 25.87 4.61
N VAL A 25 14.45 25.78 5.91
CA VAL A 25 13.38 26.39 6.73
C VAL A 25 13.96 27.56 7.51
N THR A 26 13.48 28.75 7.19
CA THR A 26 13.81 29.98 7.91
C THR A 26 12.83 30.19 9.07
N GLY A 27 13.31 30.51 10.26
CA GLY A 27 12.46 30.83 11.41
C GLY A 27 13.03 30.33 12.73
N GLU A 28 12.17 30.32 13.78
CA GLU A 28 12.56 29.98 15.17
C GLU A 28 12.94 28.51 15.39
N ARG A 29 12.66 27.62 14.42
CA ARG A 29 13.00 26.19 14.54
C ARG A 29 14.51 26.00 14.32
N ARG A 30 15.22 25.77 15.42
CA ARG A 30 16.68 25.56 15.43
C ARG A 30 17.10 24.10 15.15
N GLY A 31 16.21 23.21 14.75
CA GLY A 31 16.49 21.77 14.56
C GLY A 31 16.01 21.23 13.22
N PHE A 32 16.48 20.05 12.89
CA PHE A 32 16.00 19.30 11.71
C PHE A 32 14.52 18.89 11.88
N GLY A 33 13.92 18.38 10.80
CA GLY A 33 12.58 17.84 10.83
C GLY A 33 12.22 17.20 9.50
N LEU A 34 10.99 16.75 9.40
CA LEU A 34 10.40 16.24 8.18
C LEU A 34 9.09 16.96 7.91
N ASN A 35 8.71 17.07 6.64
CA ASN A 35 7.35 17.46 6.28
C ASN A 35 6.35 16.36 6.67
N ALA A 36 5.06 16.69 6.72
CA ALA A 36 4.02 15.74 7.10
C ALA A 36 3.97 14.50 6.17
N ALA A 37 4.35 14.66 4.91
CA ALA A 37 4.42 13.58 3.93
C ALA A 37 5.70 12.74 4.01
N LEU A 38 6.64 13.06 4.91
CA LEU A 38 7.93 12.40 5.06
C LEU A 38 8.83 12.41 3.80
N THR A 39 8.55 13.31 2.83
CA THR A 39 9.30 13.40 1.56
C THR A 39 10.49 14.31 1.63
N PHE A 40 10.37 15.42 2.36
CA PHE A 40 11.41 16.45 2.42
C PHE A 40 11.97 16.57 3.83
N VAL A 41 13.31 16.58 3.89
CA VAL A 41 14.01 16.90 5.13
C VAL A 41 14.06 18.40 5.29
N HIS A 42 13.59 18.92 6.41
CA HIS A 42 13.71 20.33 6.80
C HIS A 42 15.07 20.55 7.45
N VAL A 43 15.86 21.43 6.86
CA VAL A 43 17.15 21.86 7.38
C VAL A 43 17.02 23.30 7.88
N PRO A 44 17.44 23.61 9.11
CA PRO A 44 17.36 24.97 9.62
C PRO A 44 18.31 25.92 8.85
N TYR A 45 17.79 27.09 8.49
CA TYR A 45 18.58 28.11 7.83
C TYR A 45 18.28 29.53 8.39
N PRO A 46 19.29 30.34 8.73
CA PRO A 46 20.70 29.96 8.76
C PRO A 46 21.00 28.83 9.72
N ALA A 47 21.97 27.97 9.36
CA ALA A 47 22.42 26.92 10.25
C ALA A 47 23.08 27.56 11.49
N PRO A 48 22.97 26.94 12.67
CA PRO A 48 23.73 27.38 13.87
C PRO A 48 25.21 27.51 13.54
N SER A 49 25.86 28.53 14.11
CA SER A 49 27.24 28.90 13.78
C SER A 49 28.28 27.82 14.12
N ASP A 50 27.94 26.94 15.04
CA ASP A 50 28.74 25.78 15.47
C ASP A 50 28.59 24.56 14.58
N TRP A 51 27.64 24.58 13.61
CA TRP A 51 27.40 23.46 12.71
C TRP A 51 28.28 23.48 11.46
N THR A 52 29.01 22.39 11.28
CA THR A 52 29.81 22.15 10.10
C THR A 52 29.00 21.45 8.99
N ARG A 53 29.57 21.31 7.81
CA ARG A 53 28.97 20.48 6.75
C ARG A 53 28.76 19.03 7.20
N ARG A 54 29.67 18.48 8.00
CA ARG A 54 29.55 17.12 8.56
C ARG A 54 28.39 17.03 9.52
N THR A 55 28.20 18.01 10.38
CA THR A 55 27.04 18.10 11.28
C THR A 55 25.74 18.09 10.49
N LEU A 56 25.67 18.87 9.41
CA LEU A 56 24.48 18.89 8.54
C LEU A 56 24.24 17.53 7.86
N THR A 57 25.29 16.86 7.38
CA THR A 57 25.17 15.51 6.82
C THR A 57 24.63 14.50 7.84
N CYS A 58 25.14 14.53 9.08
CA CYS A 58 24.68 13.68 10.18
C CYS A 58 23.20 13.95 10.52
N GLY A 59 22.80 15.20 10.59
CA GLY A 59 21.42 15.58 10.85
C GLY A 59 20.48 15.11 9.74
N VAL A 60 20.88 15.25 8.47
CA VAL A 60 20.13 14.72 7.34
C VAL A 60 20.03 13.18 7.41
N ALA A 61 21.13 12.49 7.73
CA ALA A 61 21.15 11.03 7.85
C ALA A 61 20.17 10.52 8.89
N LEU A 62 20.08 11.18 10.07
CA LEU A 62 19.12 10.83 11.12
C LEU A 62 17.66 10.99 10.65
N GLN A 63 17.37 11.97 9.76
CA GLN A 63 16.03 12.13 9.19
C GLN A 63 15.71 11.11 8.09
N CYS A 64 16.72 10.39 7.58
CA CYS A 64 16.56 9.36 6.56
C CYS A 64 16.21 7.97 7.13
N SER A 65 16.27 7.79 8.45
CA SER A 65 15.96 6.51 9.10
C SER A 65 14.52 6.05 8.89
N PRO A 66 14.27 4.74 8.62
CA PRO A 66 12.94 4.16 8.53
C PRO A 66 12.12 4.21 9.84
N SER A 67 12.78 4.46 10.98
CA SER A 67 12.11 4.62 12.26
C SER A 67 11.12 5.78 12.28
N LYS A 68 11.38 6.83 11.49
CA LYS A 68 10.48 7.98 11.34
C LYS A 68 9.11 7.57 10.80
N GLU A 69 9.08 6.71 9.79
CA GLU A 69 7.83 6.21 9.22
C GLU A 69 7.06 5.35 10.23
N ARG A 70 7.77 4.49 10.97
CA ARG A 70 7.15 3.58 11.96
C ARG A 70 6.47 4.31 13.12
N VAL A 71 7.06 5.40 13.62
CA VAL A 71 6.44 6.17 14.71
C VAL A 71 5.29 7.05 14.22
N THR A 72 5.34 7.52 12.98
CA THR A 72 4.28 8.37 12.42
C THR A 72 3.01 7.62 12.05
N GLU A 73 3.00 6.29 12.15
CA GLU A 73 1.79 5.48 12.05
C GLU A 73 0.82 5.70 13.20
N PHE A 74 1.31 6.25 14.28
CA PHE A 74 0.52 6.50 15.48
C PHE A 74 0.11 7.98 15.56
N ARG A 75 -0.98 8.24 16.27
CA ARG A 75 -1.49 9.60 16.51
C ARG A 75 -0.63 10.32 17.52
N LEU A 76 0.51 10.84 17.08
CA LEU A 76 1.47 11.53 17.94
C LEU A 76 0.90 12.75 18.66
N ASN A 77 -0.20 13.33 18.16
CA ASN A 77 -0.92 14.43 18.79
C ASN A 77 -1.66 14.01 20.07
N GLU A 78 -1.81 12.72 20.35
CA GLU A 78 -2.36 12.19 21.59
C GLU A 78 -1.30 12.16 22.72
N LEU A 79 -0.02 12.31 22.39
CA LEU A 79 1.09 12.34 23.34
C LEU A 79 1.24 13.72 24.00
N SER A 80 1.65 13.73 25.25
CA SER A 80 2.07 14.96 25.94
C SER A 80 3.41 15.45 25.38
N ALA A 81 3.73 16.73 25.60
CA ALA A 81 5.02 17.30 25.19
C ALA A 81 6.24 16.55 25.76
N ARG A 82 6.10 15.95 26.96
CA ARG A 82 7.14 15.15 27.58
C ARG A 82 7.30 13.79 26.90
N GLU A 83 6.20 13.12 26.58
CA GLU A 83 6.19 11.85 25.85
C GLU A 83 6.72 12.02 24.43
N LEU A 84 6.41 13.14 23.77
CA LEU A 84 6.97 13.45 22.45
C LEU A 84 8.48 13.66 22.50
N ARG A 85 9.00 14.33 23.54
CA ARG A 85 10.45 14.45 23.73
C ARG A 85 11.11 13.10 23.97
N ALA A 86 10.51 12.28 24.84
CA ALA A 86 10.97 10.92 25.10
C ALA A 86 10.95 10.07 23.80
N LEU A 87 9.89 10.17 23.00
CA LEU A 87 9.79 9.45 21.74
C LEU A 87 10.85 9.90 20.73
N THR A 88 11.14 11.21 20.68
CA THR A 88 12.22 11.71 19.80
C THR A 88 13.59 11.15 20.20
N LEU A 89 13.86 11.00 21.50
CA LEU A 89 15.10 10.39 21.99
C LEU A 89 15.18 8.89 21.66
N VAL A 90 14.10 8.15 21.91
CA VAL A 90 14.03 6.71 21.62
C VAL A 90 14.14 6.45 20.12
N GLU A 91 13.41 7.23 19.32
CA GLU A 91 13.48 7.13 17.86
C GLU A 91 14.89 7.49 17.34
N GLY A 92 15.52 8.53 17.90
CA GLY A 92 16.90 8.90 17.60
C GLY A 92 17.89 7.78 17.88
N ALA A 93 17.72 7.05 18.98
CA ALA A 93 18.53 5.88 19.32
C ALA A 93 18.35 4.73 18.31
N VAL A 94 17.14 4.51 17.82
CA VAL A 94 16.84 3.53 16.75
C VAL A 94 17.41 3.98 15.41
N ALA A 95 17.35 5.28 15.09
CA ALA A 95 17.98 5.86 13.91
C ALA A 95 19.50 5.70 13.93
N LEU A 96 20.14 5.85 15.10
CA LEU A 96 21.57 5.53 15.29
C LEU A 96 21.88 4.06 15.02
N GLY A 97 21.07 3.14 15.51
CA GLY A 97 21.20 1.71 15.23
C GLY A 97 21.06 1.38 13.74
N TRP A 98 20.17 2.08 13.05
CA TRP A 98 20.05 1.97 11.59
C TRP A 98 21.30 2.51 10.86
N ILE A 99 21.84 3.67 11.29
CA ILE A 99 23.10 4.20 10.75
C ILE A 99 24.25 3.21 11.00
N ALA A 100 24.32 2.62 12.20
CA ALA A 100 25.34 1.64 12.53
C ALA A 100 25.29 0.41 11.60
N SER A 101 24.10 -0.04 11.25
CA SER A 101 23.93 -1.22 10.38
C SER A 101 24.08 -0.90 8.89
N ARG A 102 23.63 0.26 8.44
CA ARG A 102 23.53 0.57 7.00
C ARG A 102 24.65 1.50 6.52
N TRP A 103 25.08 2.43 7.37
CA TRP A 103 26.05 3.47 7.07
C TRP A 103 27.12 3.58 8.16
N PRO A 104 27.87 2.48 8.46
CA PRO A 104 28.79 2.43 9.61
C PRO A 104 29.86 3.52 9.59
N GLY A 105 30.24 4.01 8.41
CA GLY A 105 31.20 5.11 8.26
C GLY A 105 30.73 6.47 8.81
N LEU A 106 29.41 6.67 8.99
CA LEU A 106 28.86 7.88 9.60
C LEU A 106 28.73 7.79 11.11
N LEU A 107 28.71 6.58 11.67
CA LEU A 107 28.41 6.34 13.07
C LEU A 107 29.36 7.08 14.03
N PRO A 108 30.69 7.07 13.85
CA PRO A 108 31.60 7.75 14.78
C PRO A 108 31.35 9.25 14.86
N GLU A 109 31.02 9.88 13.73
CA GLU A 109 30.75 11.30 13.69
C GLU A 109 29.39 11.65 14.35
N VAL A 110 28.35 10.83 14.10
CA VAL A 110 27.05 11.02 14.75
C VAL A 110 27.15 10.80 16.26
N GLN A 111 27.87 9.78 16.72
CA GLN A 111 28.09 9.52 18.15
C GLN A 111 28.87 10.65 18.82
N ARG A 112 29.86 11.24 18.14
CA ARG A 112 30.58 12.40 18.64
C ARG A 112 29.67 13.61 18.87
N LEU A 113 28.65 13.78 18.03
CA LEU A 113 27.66 14.85 18.14
C LEU A 113 26.52 14.54 19.12
N LEU A 114 26.29 13.26 19.40
CA LEU A 114 25.21 12.74 20.24
C LEU A 114 25.77 11.74 21.27
N PRO A 115 26.67 12.15 22.19
CA PRO A 115 27.36 11.21 23.09
C PRO A 115 26.42 10.48 24.05
N ASP A 116 25.32 11.11 24.42
CA ASP A 116 24.34 10.56 25.37
C ASP A 116 23.27 9.67 24.72
N VAL A 117 23.28 9.54 23.39
CA VAL A 117 22.31 8.73 22.66
C VAL A 117 22.98 7.44 22.18
N HIS A 118 22.60 6.32 22.78
CA HIS A 118 23.17 5.04 22.44
C HIS A 118 22.35 4.29 21.37
N PRO A 119 22.99 3.64 20.39
CA PRO A 119 22.30 2.91 19.34
C PRO A 119 21.37 1.83 19.90
N GLN A 120 20.15 1.76 19.36
CA GLN A 120 19.17 0.72 19.65
C GLN A 120 18.93 -0.15 18.40
N ALA A 121 18.24 -1.29 18.58
CA ALA A 121 17.96 -2.19 17.46
C ALA A 121 17.22 -1.46 16.31
N ALA A 122 17.85 -1.44 15.12
CA ALA A 122 17.31 -0.76 13.94
C ALA A 122 15.94 -1.28 13.50
N GLY A 123 15.60 -2.53 13.83
CA GLY A 123 14.34 -3.20 13.49
C GLY A 123 13.20 -2.95 14.49
N MET A 124 13.42 -2.16 15.56
CA MET A 124 12.38 -1.89 16.56
C MET A 124 11.12 -1.31 15.91
N ASP A 125 9.95 -1.87 16.22
CA ASP A 125 8.68 -1.39 15.68
C ASP A 125 8.20 -0.11 16.38
N GLY A 126 7.18 0.54 15.79
CA GLY A 126 6.63 1.79 16.31
C GLY A 126 5.99 1.64 17.69
N ALA A 127 5.38 0.50 17.98
CA ALA A 127 4.73 0.22 19.26
C ALA A 127 5.77 0.05 20.38
N GLN A 128 6.86 -0.66 20.11
CA GLN A 128 7.97 -0.83 21.05
C GLN A 128 8.66 0.52 21.35
N MET A 129 8.84 1.37 20.32
CA MET A 129 9.37 2.72 20.52
C MET A 129 8.47 3.56 21.40
N LEU A 130 7.16 3.49 21.22
CA LEU A 130 6.18 4.21 22.05
C LEU A 130 6.18 3.72 23.49
N ASP A 131 6.20 2.41 23.72
CA ASP A 131 6.25 1.86 25.08
C ASP A 131 7.48 2.34 25.85
N ARG A 132 8.64 2.29 25.20
CA ARG A 132 9.88 2.79 25.78
C ARG A 132 9.82 4.28 26.05
N ALA A 133 9.25 5.06 25.13
CA ALA A 133 9.09 6.51 25.28
C ALA A 133 8.17 6.86 26.45
N ILE A 134 7.03 6.16 26.58
CA ILE A 134 6.10 6.32 27.70
C ILE A 134 6.79 5.94 29.03
N GLY A 135 7.55 4.83 29.02
CA GLY A 135 8.35 4.42 30.17
C GLY A 135 9.38 5.50 30.56
N LEU A 136 10.15 6.00 29.60
CA LEU A 136 11.13 7.05 29.81
C LEU A 136 10.50 8.36 30.29
N ALA A 137 9.36 8.77 29.73
CA ALA A 137 8.64 9.95 30.18
C ALA A 137 8.15 9.84 31.63
N ALA A 138 7.90 8.63 32.11
CA ALA A 138 7.44 8.37 33.49
C ALA A 138 8.57 8.43 34.54
N THR A 139 9.85 8.38 34.15
CA THR A 139 10.99 8.32 35.08
C THR A 139 11.24 9.63 35.85
N GLY A 140 10.61 10.73 35.46
CA GLY A 140 10.81 12.05 36.09
C GLY A 140 12.09 12.77 35.66
N LEU A 141 13.02 12.12 34.95
CA LEU A 141 14.27 12.72 34.47
C LEU A 141 14.01 13.87 33.49
N GLU A 142 14.85 14.89 33.53
CA GLU A 142 14.79 15.97 32.55
C GLU A 142 15.18 15.43 31.16
N LEU A 143 14.31 15.65 30.17
CA LEU A 143 14.51 15.16 28.82
C LEU A 143 14.88 16.33 27.90
N THR A 144 16.15 16.45 27.59
CA THR A 144 16.67 17.41 26.61
C THR A 144 16.82 16.72 25.27
N VAL A 145 16.18 17.25 24.23
CA VAL A 145 16.28 16.72 22.87
C VAL A 145 17.32 17.51 22.11
N PRO A 146 18.42 16.88 21.67
CA PRO A 146 19.40 17.53 20.82
C PRO A 146 18.78 18.01 19.49
N PRO A 147 19.09 19.22 19.01
CA PRO A 147 18.54 19.77 17.77
C PRO A 147 18.80 18.90 16.54
N LEU A 148 19.86 18.10 16.59
CA LEU A 148 20.28 17.18 15.51
C LEU A 148 19.27 16.04 15.30
N LEU A 149 18.60 15.56 16.35
CA LEU A 149 17.55 14.55 16.25
C LEU A 149 16.30 15.07 15.53
N GLY A 150 16.11 16.38 15.57
CA GLY A 150 15.00 17.03 14.92
C GLY A 150 13.64 16.80 15.60
N ALA A 151 12.60 17.35 15.01
CA ALA A 151 11.24 17.16 15.48
C ALA A 151 10.54 16.07 14.67
N LEU A 152 9.78 15.22 15.38
CA LEU A 152 8.90 14.25 14.72
C LEU A 152 7.78 15.01 13.99
N PRO A 153 7.43 14.60 12.75
CA PRO A 153 6.35 15.22 12.02
C PRO A 153 5.02 14.88 12.68
N LEU A 154 4.35 15.92 13.20
CA LEU A 154 2.98 15.79 13.65
C LEU A 154 2.10 15.80 12.40
N ALA A 155 1.28 14.78 12.22
CA ALA A 155 0.30 14.78 11.13
C ALA A 155 -0.58 16.03 11.30
N TYR A 156 -0.75 16.78 10.22
CA TYR A 156 -1.66 17.92 10.20
C TYR A 156 -3.09 17.38 10.36
N THR A 157 -3.57 17.42 11.58
CA THR A 157 -5.01 17.28 11.81
C THR A 157 -5.63 18.61 11.47
N ALA A 158 -6.62 18.62 10.56
CA ALA A 158 -7.45 19.78 10.31
C ALA A 158 -7.90 20.40 11.63
N PRO A 159 -8.08 21.73 11.73
CA PRO A 159 -8.39 22.42 12.96
C PRO A 159 -9.63 21.78 13.60
N GLN A 160 -9.40 20.99 14.63
CA GLN A 160 -10.44 20.32 15.39
C GLN A 160 -11.23 21.38 16.14
N GLY A 161 -12.54 21.24 16.15
CA GLY A 161 -13.44 22.21 16.78
C GLY A 161 -13.12 22.46 18.25
N LEU A 162 -13.66 23.55 18.78
CA LEU A 162 -13.47 24.03 20.17
C LEU A 162 -13.67 22.91 21.21
N THR A 163 -14.56 21.97 20.98
CA THR A 163 -14.86 20.83 21.85
C THR A 163 -13.67 19.88 22.05
N ASP A 164 -12.83 19.69 21.03
CA ASP A 164 -11.63 18.84 21.14
C ASP A 164 -10.45 19.56 21.83
N ARG A 165 -10.43 20.90 21.77
CA ARG A 165 -9.48 21.69 22.54
C ARG A 165 -9.81 21.66 24.06
N LEU A 166 -11.08 21.67 24.40
CA LEU A 166 -11.56 21.53 25.79
C LEU A 166 -11.31 20.13 26.36
N ARG A 167 -11.55 19.07 25.57
CA ARG A 167 -11.22 17.68 25.97
C ARG A 167 -9.73 17.47 26.23
N ARG A 168 -8.84 18.11 25.49
CA ARG A 168 -7.39 18.04 25.73
C ARG A 168 -6.95 18.78 27.00
N GLY A 169 -7.64 19.88 27.38
CA GLY A 169 -7.38 20.62 28.59
C GLY A 169 -7.84 19.92 29.87
N PHE A 170 -8.96 19.18 29.81
CA PHE A 170 -9.57 18.53 30.98
C PHE A 170 -9.28 17.04 31.12
N GLY A 171 -8.70 16.40 30.13
CA GLY A 171 -8.53 14.94 30.05
C GLY A 171 -7.43 14.32 30.91
N ARG A 172 -6.66 15.11 31.63
CA ARG A 172 -5.58 14.62 32.51
C ARG A 172 -5.60 15.28 33.87
N MET A 173 -6.63 14.99 34.64
CA MET A 173 -6.59 15.29 36.08
C MET A 173 -5.61 14.31 36.76
N PRO A 174 -4.74 14.79 37.70
CA PRO A 174 -3.67 14.00 38.30
C PRO A 174 -4.10 12.77 39.09
N TRP A 175 -5.40 12.63 39.39
CA TRP A 175 -5.98 11.51 40.16
C TRP A 175 -6.64 10.43 39.33
N THR A 176 -6.72 10.57 38.02
CA THR A 176 -7.12 9.45 37.20
C THR A 176 -5.91 8.52 37.04
N THR A 177 -5.97 7.36 37.66
CA THR A 177 -5.09 6.23 37.40
C THR A 177 -5.32 5.74 35.96
N THR A 178 -4.89 6.53 35.02
CA THR A 178 -4.93 6.15 33.61
C THR A 178 -3.89 5.07 33.42
N GLN A 179 -4.32 3.85 33.17
CA GLN A 179 -3.47 2.88 32.50
C GLN A 179 -2.75 3.59 31.38
N LYS A 180 -1.41 3.50 31.37
CA LYS A 180 -0.54 4.08 30.35
C LYS A 180 -0.91 3.45 29.00
N ARG A 181 -1.88 4.06 28.29
CA ARG A 181 -2.31 3.57 26.97
C ARG A 181 -1.38 4.15 25.93
N ARG A 182 -0.89 3.28 25.04
CA ARG A 182 -0.22 3.71 23.82
C ARG A 182 -1.15 4.64 23.04
N PRO A 183 -0.61 5.66 22.35
CA PRO A 183 -1.38 6.39 21.34
C PRO A 183 -1.92 5.39 20.32
N ARG A 184 -3.14 5.64 19.88
CA ARG A 184 -3.79 4.75 18.93
C ARG A 184 -3.05 4.78 17.59
N PRO A 185 -2.86 3.65 16.93
CA PRO A 185 -2.40 3.67 15.55
C PRO A 185 -3.43 4.43 14.71
N TYR A 186 -2.98 4.98 13.57
CA TYR A 186 -3.90 5.46 12.56
C TYR A 186 -4.66 4.26 12.00
N SER A 187 -5.76 3.93 12.63
CA SER A 187 -6.74 2.97 12.12
C SER A 187 -8.04 3.73 11.86
N VAL A 188 -8.72 3.36 10.80
CA VAL A 188 -10.10 3.81 10.59
C VAL A 188 -10.97 2.92 11.46
N PRO A 189 -11.61 3.44 12.52
CA PRO A 189 -12.51 2.64 13.33
C PRO A 189 -13.69 2.23 12.46
N VAL A 190 -13.88 0.92 12.32
CA VAL A 190 -15.06 0.37 11.68
C VAL A 190 -15.99 -0.11 12.76
N GLY A 191 -17.14 0.47 12.79
CA GLY A 191 -18.21 0.03 13.63
C GLY A 191 -18.45 0.87 14.88
N GLY A 192 -19.43 1.65 14.79
CA GLY A 192 -20.00 2.59 15.72
C GLY A 192 -20.37 3.84 14.94
N ASP A 193 -21.25 4.66 15.43
CA ASP A 193 -21.70 5.91 14.79
C ASP A 193 -20.58 6.95 14.54
N GLY A 194 -19.33 6.49 14.47
CA GLY A 194 -18.11 7.28 14.38
C GLY A 194 -17.16 6.86 13.26
N GLY A 195 -17.63 6.41 12.11
CA GLY A 195 -16.83 6.36 10.88
C GLY A 195 -16.16 7.73 10.66
N VAL A 196 -15.05 7.79 9.93
CA VAL A 196 -14.45 9.06 9.54
C VAL A 196 -15.54 9.86 8.84
N ARG A 197 -16.24 10.69 9.61
CA ARG A 197 -17.21 11.62 9.04
C ARG A 197 -16.43 12.61 8.20
N ASN A 198 -16.59 12.55 6.90
CA ASN A 198 -16.32 13.71 6.09
C ASN A 198 -17.30 14.80 6.59
N PRO A 199 -16.80 15.91 7.18
CA PRO A 199 -17.69 16.94 7.72
C PRO A 199 -18.59 17.59 6.67
N ASN A 200 -18.35 17.33 5.40
CA ASN A 200 -19.12 17.83 4.26
C ASN A 200 -20.14 16.81 3.73
N LEU A 201 -20.19 15.60 4.27
CA LEU A 201 -21.19 14.63 3.91
C LEU A 201 -22.37 14.68 4.90
N PRO A 202 -23.62 14.58 4.45
CA PRO A 202 -24.75 14.41 5.33
C PRO A 202 -24.57 13.16 6.20
N PRO A 203 -25.18 13.09 7.40
CA PRO A 203 -25.14 11.89 8.22
C PRO A 203 -25.61 10.70 7.40
N PRO A 204 -25.02 9.48 7.60
CA PRO A 204 -25.37 8.32 6.81
C PRO A 204 -26.88 8.08 6.88
N SER A 205 -27.56 8.40 5.81
CA SER A 205 -28.95 8.08 5.63
C SER A 205 -29.04 6.60 5.30
N ARG A 206 -30.02 5.90 5.89
CA ARG A 206 -30.35 4.55 5.42
C ARG A 206 -30.66 4.65 3.94
N PRO A 207 -30.01 3.85 3.06
CA PRO A 207 -30.37 3.84 1.67
C PRO A 207 -31.87 3.54 1.59
N GLN A 208 -32.60 4.43 0.99
CA GLN A 208 -34.04 4.19 0.80
C GLN A 208 -34.18 3.19 -0.35
N ASP A 209 -34.88 2.08 -0.12
CA ASP A 209 -35.15 1.06 -1.14
C ASP A 209 -35.92 1.62 -2.34
N ASN A 210 -36.56 2.81 -2.20
CA ASN A 210 -37.42 3.46 -3.18
C ASN A 210 -36.91 4.87 -3.56
N ASP A 211 -35.65 5.07 -3.78
CA ASP A 211 -35.14 6.35 -4.27
C ASP A 211 -35.52 6.51 -5.76
N LEU A 212 -36.61 7.22 -6.01
CA LEU A 212 -37.29 7.34 -7.32
C LEU A 212 -36.53 8.24 -8.31
N ASP A 213 -35.46 8.90 -7.94
CA ASP A 213 -34.87 9.97 -8.74
C ASP A 213 -34.19 9.52 -10.03
N VAL A 214 -33.80 8.25 -10.17
CA VAL A 214 -33.31 7.73 -11.45
C VAL A 214 -33.72 6.26 -11.62
N THR A 215 -34.63 5.99 -12.52
CA THR A 215 -34.99 4.60 -12.85
C THR A 215 -33.79 3.85 -13.40
N PRO A 216 -33.55 2.58 -13.02
CA PRO A 216 -32.41 1.77 -13.49
C PRO A 216 -32.26 1.75 -15.02
N GLN A 217 -33.40 1.85 -15.75
CA GLN A 217 -33.45 1.84 -17.21
C GLN A 217 -32.81 3.07 -17.88
N HIS A 218 -32.58 4.15 -17.15
CA HIS A 218 -32.03 5.40 -17.69
C HIS A 218 -30.60 5.68 -17.20
N ARG A 219 -29.97 4.77 -16.39
CA ARG A 219 -28.60 4.93 -15.94
C ARG A 219 -27.63 4.38 -16.99
N PRO A 220 -26.64 5.17 -17.43
CA PRO A 220 -25.58 4.63 -18.27
C PRO A 220 -24.73 3.68 -17.43
N GLY A 221 -24.49 2.47 -17.93
CA GLY A 221 -23.59 1.51 -17.28
C GLY A 221 -24.26 0.16 -17.01
N ILE A 222 -23.47 -0.74 -16.43
CA ILE A 222 -23.91 -2.09 -16.06
C ILE A 222 -24.45 -2.04 -14.63
N PRO A 223 -25.70 -2.46 -14.40
CA PRO A 223 -26.28 -2.45 -13.07
C PRO A 223 -25.72 -3.58 -12.21
N TYR A 224 -25.44 -3.26 -10.93
CA TYR A 224 -25.04 -4.22 -9.92
C TYR A 224 -25.87 -4.08 -8.66
N PRO A 225 -26.11 -5.19 -7.93
CA PRO A 225 -26.77 -5.15 -6.65
C PRO A 225 -25.85 -4.56 -5.58
N GLU A 226 -26.45 -4.05 -4.50
CA GLU A 226 -25.74 -3.60 -3.29
C GLU A 226 -26.43 -4.22 -2.09
N TRP A 227 -25.65 -4.73 -1.12
CA TRP A 227 -26.19 -5.36 0.08
C TRP A 227 -26.60 -4.34 1.12
N ASN A 228 -27.86 -4.39 1.52
CA ASN A 228 -28.38 -3.55 2.59
C ASN A 228 -28.33 -4.29 3.93
N MET A 229 -27.39 -3.91 4.82
CA MET A 229 -27.18 -4.54 6.10
C MET A 229 -28.35 -4.38 7.11
N TRP A 230 -29.19 -3.38 6.95
CA TRP A 230 -30.33 -3.13 7.83
C TRP A 230 -31.54 -3.96 7.46
N THR A 231 -31.82 -4.11 6.18
CA THR A 231 -32.91 -4.94 5.66
C THR A 231 -32.48 -6.39 5.42
N GLN A 232 -31.17 -6.66 5.45
CA GLN A 232 -30.56 -7.97 5.12
C GLN A 232 -31.02 -8.48 3.74
N ARG A 233 -31.06 -7.60 2.76
CA ARG A 233 -31.47 -7.90 1.39
C ARG A 233 -30.56 -7.19 0.38
N PHE A 234 -30.48 -7.77 -0.80
CA PHE A 234 -29.88 -7.09 -1.94
C PHE A 234 -30.86 -6.07 -2.51
N MET A 235 -30.35 -4.87 -2.73
CA MET A 235 -31.01 -3.85 -3.55
C MET A 235 -30.58 -4.09 -4.99
N HIS A 236 -31.45 -4.67 -5.79
CA HIS A 236 -31.17 -5.00 -7.19
C HIS A 236 -30.98 -3.72 -8.00
N ASP A 237 -30.05 -3.77 -8.98
CA ASP A 237 -29.75 -2.66 -9.89
C ASP A 237 -29.46 -1.31 -9.20
N HIS A 238 -28.94 -1.38 -7.98
CA HIS A 238 -28.75 -0.20 -7.14
C HIS A 238 -27.56 0.65 -7.56
N VAL A 239 -26.50 0.04 -8.08
CA VAL A 239 -25.27 0.73 -8.48
C VAL A 239 -25.00 0.53 -9.97
N ALA A 240 -24.66 1.61 -10.67
CA ALA A 240 -24.27 1.56 -12.07
C ALA A 240 -22.75 1.64 -12.23
N VAL A 241 -22.14 0.64 -12.86
CA VAL A 241 -20.72 0.61 -13.22
C VAL A 241 -20.55 0.97 -14.69
N VAL A 242 -19.73 1.98 -14.96
CA VAL A 242 -19.37 2.40 -16.32
C VAL A 242 -17.94 2.00 -16.58
N GLU A 243 -17.73 1.03 -17.47
CA GLU A 243 -16.41 0.62 -17.89
C GLU A 243 -15.93 1.42 -19.10
N HIS A 244 -14.71 1.92 -19.05
CA HIS A 244 -14.07 2.64 -20.14
C HIS A 244 -12.71 2.02 -20.46
N ALA A 245 -12.44 1.79 -21.75
CA ALA A 245 -11.08 1.48 -22.18
C ALA A 245 -10.22 2.75 -22.16
N ASP A 246 -9.05 2.68 -21.55
CA ASP A 246 -8.10 3.78 -21.57
C ASP A 246 -7.20 3.71 -22.81
N GLY A 247 -7.56 4.48 -23.84
CA GLY A 247 -6.84 4.53 -25.12
C GLY A 247 -5.52 5.33 -25.08
N ARG A 248 -4.99 5.66 -23.91
CA ARG A 248 -3.77 6.49 -23.80
C ARG A 248 -2.53 5.72 -24.24
N ARG A 249 -1.70 6.37 -25.04
CA ARG A 249 -0.45 5.81 -25.53
C ARG A 249 0.64 5.83 -24.46
N LEU A 250 1.39 4.73 -24.38
CA LEU A 250 2.55 4.56 -23.49
C LEU A 250 3.62 5.63 -23.68
N ARG A 251 4.10 6.15 -22.57
CA ARG A 251 5.42 6.79 -22.45
C ARG A 251 6.42 5.72 -21.96
N ARG A 252 7.69 6.03 -21.87
CA ARG A 252 8.81 5.10 -21.64
C ARG A 252 8.57 4.12 -20.48
N PRO A 253 8.95 2.82 -20.64
CA PRO A 253 8.82 1.83 -19.57
C PRO A 253 9.75 2.14 -18.38
N VAL A 254 9.24 1.97 -17.17
CA VAL A 254 10.02 2.08 -15.93
C VAL A 254 10.63 0.71 -15.59
N PRO A 255 11.90 0.63 -15.11
CA PRO A 255 12.50 -0.64 -14.71
C PRO A 255 11.76 -1.29 -13.53
N VAL A 256 11.62 -2.62 -13.55
CA VAL A 256 11.05 -3.39 -12.42
C VAL A 256 12.07 -3.47 -11.29
N ALA A 257 11.61 -3.41 -10.04
CA ALA A 257 12.46 -3.74 -8.90
C ALA A 257 12.99 -5.16 -9.05
N VAL A 258 14.31 -5.32 -8.93
CA VAL A 258 15.03 -6.58 -9.16
C VAL A 258 14.48 -7.71 -8.28
N ASP A 259 14.12 -7.42 -7.03
CA ASP A 259 13.61 -8.40 -6.08
C ASP A 259 12.24 -8.96 -6.47
N VAL A 260 11.36 -8.13 -7.03
CA VAL A 260 10.05 -8.56 -7.52
C VAL A 260 10.21 -9.47 -8.73
N ARG A 261 11.09 -9.10 -9.66
CA ARG A 261 11.41 -9.91 -10.84
C ARG A 261 11.97 -11.28 -10.43
N LYS A 262 12.97 -11.29 -9.55
CA LYS A 262 13.62 -12.51 -9.06
C LYS A 262 12.62 -13.43 -8.37
N TRP A 263 11.72 -12.88 -7.54
CA TRP A 263 10.67 -13.66 -6.88
C TRP A 263 9.76 -14.37 -7.89
N PHE A 264 9.34 -13.68 -8.96
CA PHE A 264 8.51 -14.28 -10.00
C PHE A 264 9.27 -15.34 -10.83
N GLU A 265 10.54 -15.09 -11.14
CA GLU A 265 11.39 -16.06 -11.82
C GLU A 265 11.57 -17.35 -10.97
N GLU A 266 11.76 -17.19 -9.66
CA GLU A 266 11.91 -18.32 -8.72
C GLU A 266 10.59 -19.10 -8.52
N HIS A 267 9.44 -18.43 -8.63
CA HIS A 267 8.12 -19.05 -8.41
C HIS A 267 7.37 -19.34 -9.71
N THR A 268 8.02 -19.24 -10.86
CA THR A 268 7.44 -19.64 -12.13
C THR A 268 7.20 -21.14 -12.12
N HIS A 269 5.95 -21.53 -12.37
CA HIS A 269 5.61 -22.95 -12.47
C HIS A 269 6.34 -23.56 -13.67
N ARG A 270 7.03 -24.67 -13.45
CA ARG A 270 7.66 -25.46 -14.50
C ARG A 270 6.92 -26.78 -14.63
N ALA A 271 6.45 -27.07 -15.81
CA ALA A 271 5.83 -28.34 -16.13
C ALA A 271 6.74 -29.15 -17.05
N MET A 272 6.72 -30.47 -16.88
CA MET A 272 7.38 -31.36 -17.80
C MET A 272 6.66 -31.26 -19.15
N THR A 273 7.36 -30.78 -20.16
CA THR A 273 6.85 -30.64 -21.52
C THR A 273 7.56 -31.68 -22.40
N SER A 274 6.79 -32.54 -23.06
CA SER A 274 7.25 -33.56 -23.99
C SER A 274 7.26 -33.05 -25.42
N ARG A 275 7.81 -33.82 -26.33
CA ARG A 275 7.90 -33.54 -27.79
C ARG A 275 8.74 -32.30 -28.10
N LEU A 276 9.87 -32.17 -27.45
CA LEU A 276 10.84 -31.14 -27.72
C LEU A 276 11.94 -31.67 -28.67
N GLU A 277 12.53 -30.73 -29.42
CA GLU A 277 13.67 -31.03 -30.31
C GLU A 277 14.97 -31.16 -29.50
N ASP A 278 15.04 -30.48 -28.33
CA ASP A 278 16.15 -30.56 -27.38
C ASP A 278 15.60 -30.42 -25.95
N GLY A 279 16.23 -31.08 -24.98
CA GLY A 279 15.78 -31.05 -23.58
C GLY A 279 16.71 -31.80 -22.64
N SER A 280 16.47 -31.62 -21.32
CA SER A 280 17.29 -32.21 -20.25
C SER A 280 17.11 -33.73 -20.10
N ASP A 281 16.02 -34.29 -20.59
CA ASP A 281 15.65 -35.71 -20.43
C ASP A 281 15.03 -36.28 -21.71
N LEU A 282 15.24 -37.56 -21.95
CA LEU A 282 14.69 -38.27 -23.11
C LEU A 282 13.28 -38.78 -22.77
N ASP A 283 12.30 -38.46 -23.62
CA ASP A 283 10.97 -39.03 -23.55
C ASP A 283 10.96 -40.37 -24.26
N VAL A 284 11.05 -41.44 -23.49
CA VAL A 284 11.18 -42.81 -24.05
C VAL A 284 9.97 -43.20 -24.92
N ASP A 285 8.78 -42.77 -24.54
CA ASP A 285 7.56 -43.09 -25.31
C ASP A 285 7.58 -42.37 -26.67
N GLN A 286 8.02 -41.12 -26.70
CA GLN A 286 8.18 -40.38 -27.96
C GLN A 286 9.34 -40.92 -28.79
N TYR A 287 10.41 -41.35 -28.14
CA TYR A 287 11.53 -41.99 -28.84
C TYR A 287 11.11 -43.30 -29.52
N VAL A 288 10.37 -44.18 -28.83
CA VAL A 288 9.83 -45.42 -29.37
C VAL A 288 8.86 -45.13 -30.52
N SER A 289 7.96 -44.15 -30.35
CA SER A 289 7.06 -43.75 -31.42
C SER A 289 7.82 -43.26 -32.66
N HIS A 290 8.80 -42.38 -32.47
CA HIS A 290 9.63 -41.88 -33.58
C HIS A 290 10.45 -43.01 -34.27
N TYR A 291 10.94 -43.98 -33.50
CA TYR A 291 11.64 -45.14 -34.07
C TYR A 291 10.71 -46.02 -34.94
N ILE A 292 9.45 -46.18 -34.53
CA ILE A 292 8.43 -46.86 -35.32
C ILE A 292 8.15 -46.06 -36.61
N ASP A 293 7.97 -44.78 -36.54
CA ASP A 293 7.71 -43.90 -37.70
C ASP A 293 8.89 -43.90 -38.66
N LEU A 294 10.15 -43.96 -38.17
CA LEU A 294 11.33 -44.16 -38.98
C LEU A 294 11.31 -45.49 -39.75
N THR A 295 10.86 -46.59 -39.12
CA THR A 295 10.81 -47.89 -39.75
C THR A 295 9.68 -48.03 -40.76
N THR A 296 8.62 -47.22 -40.60
CA THR A 296 7.48 -47.17 -41.55
C THR A 296 7.67 -46.17 -42.69
N GLY A 297 8.72 -45.34 -42.63
CA GLY A 297 9.02 -44.34 -43.64
C GLY A 297 8.23 -43.03 -43.51
N GLU A 298 7.59 -42.80 -42.39
CA GLU A 298 6.79 -41.59 -42.08
C GLU A 298 7.52 -40.63 -41.13
N ALA A 299 8.85 -40.68 -41.04
CA ALA A 299 9.60 -39.92 -40.04
C ALA A 299 9.58 -38.41 -40.29
N GLU A 300 9.08 -37.67 -39.31
CA GLU A 300 9.29 -36.23 -39.15
C GLU A 300 10.55 -35.96 -38.33
N GLU A 301 10.91 -34.68 -38.14
CA GLU A 301 12.02 -34.27 -37.25
C GLU A 301 11.85 -34.86 -35.84
N PRO A 302 12.92 -35.40 -35.22
CA PRO A 302 12.82 -36.09 -33.94
C PRO A 302 12.47 -35.09 -32.80
N ARG A 303 11.31 -35.23 -32.22
CA ARG A 303 10.86 -34.50 -31.05
C ARG A 303 10.73 -35.45 -29.86
N VAL A 304 11.87 -35.93 -29.42
CA VAL A 304 11.97 -37.04 -28.45
C VAL A 304 12.44 -36.61 -27.06
N PHE A 305 12.65 -35.34 -26.88
CA PHE A 305 13.07 -34.80 -25.59
C PHE A 305 11.94 -34.24 -24.77
N ARG A 306 12.14 -34.19 -23.46
CA ARG A 306 11.29 -33.51 -22.50
C ARG A 306 12.14 -32.65 -21.57
N ASP A 307 11.58 -31.53 -21.16
CA ASP A 307 12.25 -30.62 -20.21
C ASP A 307 11.23 -29.95 -19.32
N LEU A 308 11.70 -29.49 -18.17
CA LEU A 308 10.96 -28.64 -17.26
C LEU A 308 10.92 -27.21 -17.81
N LEU A 309 10.00 -26.96 -18.72
CA LEU A 309 9.82 -25.64 -19.28
C LEU A 309 8.89 -24.76 -18.41
N PRO A 310 9.11 -23.44 -18.41
CA PRO A 310 8.16 -22.53 -17.81
C PRO A 310 6.77 -22.75 -18.42
N SER A 311 5.88 -23.34 -17.66
CA SER A 311 4.48 -23.51 -18.04
C SER A 311 3.73 -22.27 -17.61
N GLY A 312 2.95 -21.68 -18.52
CA GLY A 312 1.97 -20.67 -18.10
C GLY A 312 1.03 -21.31 -17.09
N ARG A 313 0.92 -20.70 -15.91
CA ARG A 313 -0.10 -21.13 -14.96
C ARG A 313 -1.45 -20.88 -15.59
N ASP A 314 -2.37 -21.82 -15.45
CA ASP A 314 -3.76 -21.62 -15.86
C ASP A 314 -4.48 -20.74 -14.81
N VAL A 315 -3.90 -19.57 -14.58
CA VAL A 315 -4.38 -18.52 -13.68
C VAL A 315 -4.67 -17.27 -14.50
N THR A 316 -5.83 -16.70 -14.29
CA THR A 316 -6.14 -15.36 -14.79
C THR A 316 -6.30 -14.40 -13.61
N THR A 317 -5.56 -13.30 -13.65
CA THR A 317 -5.54 -12.32 -12.56
C THR A 317 -6.08 -10.97 -13.03
N ALA A 318 -6.96 -10.35 -12.24
CA ALA A 318 -7.31 -8.94 -12.38
C ALA A 318 -6.64 -8.13 -11.27
N LEU A 319 -6.00 -7.03 -11.63
CA LEU A 319 -5.52 -6.01 -10.72
C LEU A 319 -6.54 -4.88 -10.70
N LEU A 320 -7.13 -4.60 -9.54
CA LEU A 320 -8.06 -3.50 -9.33
C LEU A 320 -7.42 -2.44 -8.44
N LEU A 321 -7.16 -1.28 -9.01
CA LEU A 321 -6.55 -0.14 -8.34
C LEU A 321 -7.63 0.81 -7.84
N ASP A 322 -7.45 1.33 -6.65
CA ASP A 322 -8.29 2.40 -6.12
C ASP A 322 -7.82 3.74 -6.69
N GLY A 323 -8.67 4.45 -7.40
CA GLY A 323 -8.38 5.79 -7.94
C GLY A 323 -9.01 6.91 -7.11
N SER A 324 -9.43 6.67 -5.89
CA SER A 324 -10.13 7.64 -5.05
C SER A 324 -9.26 8.80 -4.58
N SER A 325 -9.91 9.88 -4.15
CA SER A 325 -9.24 11.10 -3.69
C SER A 325 -8.44 10.92 -2.41
N SER A 326 -8.74 9.90 -1.59
CA SER A 326 -8.02 9.60 -0.34
C SER A 326 -6.54 9.30 -0.59
N LEU A 327 -6.22 8.66 -1.70
CA LEU A 327 -4.85 8.33 -2.13
C LEU A 327 -4.04 9.57 -2.55
N GLY A 328 -4.70 10.68 -2.87
CA GLY A 328 -4.05 11.96 -3.16
C GLY A 328 -3.54 12.70 -1.92
N VAL A 329 -3.96 12.28 -0.75
CA VAL A 329 -3.46 12.81 0.53
C VAL A 329 -1.98 12.47 0.69
N HIS A 330 -1.23 13.28 1.43
CA HIS A 330 0.23 13.15 1.58
C HIS A 330 1.03 13.39 0.28
N GLY A 331 0.54 14.26 -0.61
CA GLY A 331 1.23 14.63 -1.86
C GLY A 331 1.22 13.51 -2.90
N GLY A 332 0.24 12.60 -2.84
CA GLY A 332 0.07 11.52 -3.83
C GLY A 332 1.04 10.34 -3.68
N ARG A 333 1.81 10.26 -2.59
CA ARG A 333 2.79 9.17 -2.38
C ARG A 333 2.15 7.82 -2.25
N VAL A 334 0.99 7.74 -1.60
CA VAL A 334 0.24 6.49 -1.45
C VAL A 334 -0.19 6.00 -2.83
N PHE A 335 -0.70 6.90 -3.66
CA PHE A 335 -1.08 6.57 -5.03
C PHE A 335 0.13 6.17 -5.90
N GLN A 336 1.27 6.84 -5.73
CA GLN A 336 2.50 6.43 -6.44
C GLN A 336 2.97 5.04 -6.02
N LEU A 337 2.88 4.70 -4.74
CA LEU A 337 3.20 3.35 -4.26
C LEU A 337 2.24 2.31 -4.86
N GLU A 338 0.95 2.62 -4.91
CA GLU A 338 -0.06 1.77 -5.54
C GLU A 338 0.26 1.52 -7.02
N LEU A 339 0.52 2.58 -7.78
CA LEU A 339 0.91 2.47 -9.19
C LEU A 339 2.20 1.66 -9.38
N ALA A 340 3.19 1.86 -8.50
CA ALA A 340 4.43 1.09 -8.54
C ALA A 340 4.21 -0.41 -8.25
N CYS A 341 3.31 -0.73 -7.33
CA CYS A 341 2.90 -2.11 -7.05
C CYS A 341 2.21 -2.73 -8.26
N ALA A 342 1.28 -2.02 -8.87
CA ALA A 342 0.58 -2.48 -10.06
C ALA A 342 1.53 -2.69 -11.25
N ASP A 343 2.49 -1.77 -11.45
CA ASP A 343 3.53 -1.90 -12.47
C ASP A 343 4.39 -3.15 -12.26
N ALA A 344 4.85 -3.36 -11.03
CA ALA A 344 5.68 -4.50 -10.68
C ALA A 344 4.92 -5.83 -10.88
N LEU A 345 3.67 -5.91 -10.40
CA LEU A 345 2.81 -7.08 -10.56
C LEU A 345 2.50 -7.38 -12.02
N SER A 346 2.04 -6.37 -12.77
CA SER A 346 1.67 -6.57 -14.18
C SER A 346 2.86 -6.99 -15.04
N ARG A 347 4.05 -6.41 -14.80
CA ARG A 347 5.27 -6.85 -15.49
C ARG A 347 5.65 -8.27 -15.16
N ALA A 348 5.59 -8.61 -13.88
CA ALA A 348 5.96 -9.93 -13.42
C ALA A 348 5.02 -11.00 -13.98
N MET A 349 3.71 -10.74 -14.03
CA MET A 349 2.73 -11.60 -14.67
C MET A 349 2.97 -11.72 -16.18
N THR A 350 3.38 -10.61 -16.83
CA THR A 350 3.75 -10.65 -18.25
C THR A 350 4.96 -11.57 -18.50
N LEU A 351 5.99 -11.48 -17.63
CA LEU A 351 7.18 -12.34 -17.71
C LEU A 351 6.83 -13.81 -17.44
N ALA A 352 5.94 -14.07 -16.49
CA ALA A 352 5.43 -15.41 -16.18
C ALA A 352 4.42 -15.94 -17.23
N ARG A 353 4.14 -15.17 -18.27
CA ARG A 353 3.12 -15.48 -19.29
C ARG A 353 1.72 -15.73 -18.72
N GLU A 354 1.43 -15.15 -17.56
CA GLU A 354 0.11 -15.22 -16.93
C GLU A 354 -0.84 -14.23 -17.61
N ARG A 355 -2.08 -14.67 -17.86
CA ARG A 355 -3.14 -13.79 -18.37
C ARG A 355 -3.57 -12.84 -17.27
N HIS A 356 -3.52 -11.53 -17.51
CA HIS A 356 -3.93 -10.55 -16.51
C HIS A 356 -4.52 -9.28 -17.12
N GLY A 357 -5.44 -8.68 -16.39
CA GLY A 357 -6.01 -7.37 -16.67
C GLY A 357 -5.63 -6.35 -15.58
N VAL A 358 -5.60 -5.07 -15.92
CA VAL A 358 -5.35 -3.96 -14.99
C VAL A 358 -6.44 -2.93 -15.13
N PHE A 359 -7.08 -2.62 -14.02
CA PHE A 359 -8.24 -1.74 -13.94
C PHE A 359 -8.07 -0.72 -12.82
N VAL A 360 -8.64 0.46 -12.97
CA VAL A 360 -8.72 1.49 -11.93
C VAL A 360 -10.19 1.85 -11.73
N PHE A 361 -10.65 1.88 -10.50
CA PHE A 361 -12.00 2.31 -10.20
C PHE A 361 -12.05 3.62 -9.42
N THR A 362 -13.13 4.37 -9.60
CA THR A 362 -13.48 5.57 -8.84
C THR A 362 -14.98 5.65 -8.68
N GLY A 363 -15.45 5.90 -7.45
CA GLY A 363 -16.87 6.14 -7.17
C GLY A 363 -17.26 7.60 -7.40
N ASN A 364 -18.45 7.81 -7.91
CA ASN A 364 -19.11 9.10 -7.92
C ASN A 364 -20.59 8.85 -7.69
N THR A 365 -20.96 8.58 -6.46
CA THR A 365 -22.25 8.08 -6.02
C THR A 365 -22.63 6.70 -6.60
N ARG A 366 -23.78 6.14 -6.18
CA ARG A 366 -24.31 4.88 -6.74
C ARG A 366 -24.68 4.97 -8.23
N HIS A 367 -24.86 6.17 -8.74
CA HIS A 367 -25.30 6.37 -10.11
C HIS A 367 -24.18 6.20 -11.14
N ARG A 368 -22.91 6.31 -10.70
CA ARG A 368 -21.78 6.22 -11.61
C ARG A 368 -20.50 5.79 -10.87
N VAL A 369 -20.22 4.52 -10.90
CA VAL A 369 -18.91 4.00 -10.52
C VAL A 369 -18.11 3.76 -11.80
N GLU A 370 -17.04 4.50 -12.00
CA GLU A 370 -16.18 4.37 -13.18
C GLU A 370 -15.16 3.28 -12.97
N VAL A 371 -15.06 2.35 -13.91
CA VAL A 371 -13.98 1.37 -14.01
C VAL A 371 -13.24 1.63 -15.32
N ARG A 372 -11.97 2.00 -15.24
CA ARG A 372 -11.11 2.21 -16.41
C ARG A 372 -10.26 0.99 -16.63
N CYS A 373 -10.41 0.35 -17.78
CA CYS A 373 -9.57 -0.74 -18.24
C CYS A 373 -8.27 -0.16 -18.79
N LEU A 374 -7.17 -0.31 -18.07
CA LEU A 374 -5.83 0.13 -18.51
C LEU A 374 -5.18 -0.92 -19.39
N LYS A 375 -5.43 -2.19 -19.09
CA LYS A 375 -4.98 -3.36 -19.83
C LYS A 375 -6.05 -4.43 -19.74
N ASP A 376 -6.56 -4.89 -20.87
CA ASP A 376 -7.48 -6.04 -20.91
C ASP A 376 -6.72 -7.37 -20.82
N PHE A 377 -7.40 -8.44 -20.47
CA PHE A 377 -6.85 -9.79 -20.33
C PHE A 377 -6.22 -10.32 -21.62
N GLU A 378 -6.76 -9.95 -22.76
CA GLU A 378 -6.27 -10.37 -24.08
C GLU A 378 -5.11 -9.50 -24.60
N ASP A 379 -4.88 -8.34 -23.98
CA ASP A 379 -3.78 -7.47 -24.38
C ASP A 379 -2.44 -8.10 -24.04
N ARG A 380 -1.67 -8.37 -25.08
CA ARG A 380 -0.27 -8.84 -24.93
C ARG A 380 0.70 -7.71 -24.55
N ARG A 381 0.28 -6.47 -24.72
CA ARG A 381 1.12 -5.29 -24.45
C ARG A 381 1.03 -4.92 -22.98
N PHE A 382 2.19 -4.81 -22.36
CA PHE A 382 2.30 -4.24 -21.02
C PHE A 382 2.03 -2.72 -21.07
N VAL A 383 1.15 -2.25 -20.19
CA VAL A 383 0.87 -0.84 -20.00
C VAL A 383 1.25 -0.49 -18.56
N PRO A 384 2.35 0.27 -18.32
CA PRO A 384 2.70 0.67 -16.97
C PRO A 384 1.72 1.73 -16.47
N PRO A 385 0.93 1.44 -15.43
CA PRO A 385 -0.05 2.38 -14.85
C PRO A 385 0.57 3.71 -14.43
N SER A 386 1.80 3.68 -13.89
CA SER A 386 2.53 4.88 -13.44
C SER A 386 2.84 5.89 -14.57
N THR A 387 2.82 5.45 -15.83
CA THR A 387 3.13 6.31 -16.99
C THR A 387 1.89 6.91 -17.65
N LEU A 388 0.69 6.50 -17.23
CA LEU A 388 -0.56 6.94 -17.85
C LEU A 388 -1.05 8.31 -17.38
N GLY A 389 -0.34 8.95 -16.44
CA GLY A 389 -0.73 10.24 -15.89
C GLY A 389 -2.07 10.17 -15.16
N LEU A 390 -2.32 9.05 -14.48
CA LEU A 390 -3.51 8.87 -13.66
C LEU A 390 -3.52 9.86 -12.51
N SER A 391 -4.68 10.39 -12.19
CA SER A 391 -4.90 11.26 -11.05
C SER A 391 -6.02 10.71 -10.18
N THR A 392 -5.87 10.87 -8.88
CA THR A 392 -6.88 10.49 -7.90
C THR A 392 -8.07 11.42 -7.95
N ARG A 393 -9.28 10.87 -7.93
CA ARG A 393 -10.53 11.64 -7.91
C ARG A 393 -11.68 10.77 -7.40
N GLY A 394 -12.76 11.43 -6.93
CA GLY A 394 -13.96 10.73 -6.51
C GLY A 394 -13.81 9.98 -5.19
N TYR A 395 -14.67 9.03 -4.99
CA TYR A 395 -14.88 8.26 -3.77
C TYR A 395 -14.63 6.78 -3.99
N THR A 396 -14.78 5.97 -2.92
CA THR A 396 -14.54 4.52 -2.94
C THR A 396 -15.85 3.78 -2.63
N ARG A 397 -16.56 3.32 -3.68
CA ARG A 397 -17.67 2.37 -3.57
C ARG A 397 -17.20 1.01 -4.07
N LEU A 398 -16.69 0.18 -3.15
CA LEU A 398 -15.90 -1.01 -3.50
C LEU A 398 -16.73 -2.20 -3.98
N GLY A 399 -17.91 -2.46 -3.42
CA GLY A 399 -18.67 -3.68 -3.70
C GLY A 399 -19.03 -3.88 -5.19
N ALA A 400 -19.45 -2.82 -5.87
CA ALA A 400 -19.83 -2.90 -7.28
C ALA A 400 -18.61 -3.19 -8.21
N PRO A 401 -17.44 -2.53 -8.08
CA PRO A 401 -16.23 -2.90 -8.82
C PRO A 401 -15.76 -4.35 -8.58
N LEU A 402 -15.90 -4.85 -7.35
CA LEU A 402 -15.58 -6.25 -7.04
C LEU A 402 -16.48 -7.21 -7.83
N ARG A 403 -17.80 -6.99 -7.82
CA ARG A 403 -18.77 -7.78 -8.59
C ARG A 403 -18.52 -7.68 -10.09
N HIS A 404 -18.21 -6.46 -10.56
CA HIS A 404 -17.93 -6.22 -11.98
C HIS A 404 -16.68 -7.01 -12.44
N LEU A 405 -15.57 -6.94 -11.73
CA LEU A 405 -14.37 -7.69 -12.10
C LEU A 405 -14.50 -9.19 -11.85
N THR A 406 -15.30 -9.61 -10.88
CA THR A 406 -15.67 -11.03 -10.74
C THR A 406 -16.34 -11.54 -12.01
N SER A 407 -17.34 -10.81 -12.52
CA SER A 407 -17.99 -11.15 -13.79
C SER A 407 -17.02 -11.17 -14.97
N ARG A 408 -16.09 -10.21 -15.05
CA ARG A 408 -15.05 -10.16 -16.09
C ARG A 408 -14.09 -11.35 -16.02
N LEU A 409 -13.71 -11.75 -14.79
CA LEU A 409 -12.83 -12.90 -14.56
C LEU A 409 -13.53 -14.23 -14.90
N LEU A 410 -14.81 -14.37 -14.56
CA LEU A 410 -15.59 -15.56 -14.87
C LEU A 410 -15.74 -15.79 -16.39
N ALA A 411 -15.71 -14.73 -17.17
CA ALA A 411 -15.72 -14.82 -18.63
C ALA A 411 -14.38 -15.27 -19.22
N GLN A 412 -13.29 -15.32 -18.41
CA GLN A 412 -11.98 -15.74 -18.89
C GLN A 412 -11.81 -17.27 -18.78
N PRO A 413 -11.24 -17.92 -19.81
CA PRO A 413 -10.88 -19.32 -19.73
C PRO A 413 -9.65 -19.46 -18.81
N ALA A 414 -9.85 -19.97 -17.60
CA ALA A 414 -8.80 -20.27 -16.64
C ALA A 414 -9.32 -21.28 -15.61
N GLU A 415 -8.44 -22.13 -15.12
CA GLU A 415 -8.72 -23.04 -14.00
C GLU A 415 -8.88 -22.23 -12.69
N ARG A 416 -7.99 -21.27 -12.51
CA ARG A 416 -7.98 -20.42 -11.31
C ARG A 416 -8.11 -18.93 -11.66
N ARG A 417 -8.89 -18.23 -10.88
CA ARG A 417 -9.16 -16.80 -11.06
C ARG A 417 -8.83 -16.04 -9.80
N LEU A 418 -8.07 -14.96 -9.97
CA LEU A 418 -7.62 -14.12 -8.86
C LEU A 418 -7.94 -12.65 -9.10
N LEU A 419 -8.52 -12.00 -8.11
CA LEU A 419 -8.70 -10.56 -8.07
C LEU A 419 -7.81 -9.97 -6.97
N ILE A 420 -6.82 -9.18 -7.35
CA ILE A 420 -5.97 -8.44 -6.41
C ILE A 420 -6.44 -6.99 -6.39
N VAL A 421 -6.92 -6.55 -5.25
CA VAL A 421 -7.31 -5.15 -5.01
C VAL A 421 -6.14 -4.43 -4.37
N ILE A 422 -5.80 -3.25 -4.88
CA ILE A 422 -4.74 -2.40 -4.33
C ILE A 422 -5.35 -1.05 -3.99
N GLY A 423 -5.19 -0.58 -2.76
CA GLY A 423 -5.75 0.68 -2.30
C GLY A 423 -5.40 0.98 -0.84
N ASP A 424 -5.80 2.14 -0.33
CA ASP A 424 -5.56 2.52 1.07
C ASP A 424 -6.53 1.88 2.07
N GLY A 425 -7.58 1.23 1.58
CA GLY A 425 -8.62 0.58 2.39
C GLY A 425 -9.67 1.54 2.96
N LEU A 426 -9.69 2.79 2.53
CA LEU A 426 -10.69 3.75 2.95
C LEU A 426 -11.91 3.68 2.04
N ILE A 427 -12.97 3.01 2.50
CA ILE A 427 -14.21 2.89 1.74
C ILE A 427 -15.17 3.99 2.19
N SER A 428 -15.47 4.93 1.30
CA SER A 428 -16.42 6.02 1.55
C SER A 428 -16.96 6.58 0.23
N ASP A 429 -18.27 6.63 0.12
CA ASP A 429 -19.01 7.30 -0.94
C ASP A 429 -20.33 7.83 -0.36
N GLU A 430 -21.08 8.64 -1.10
CA GLU A 430 -22.37 9.16 -0.65
C GLU A 430 -23.35 8.03 -0.31
N GLY A 431 -23.80 8.01 0.95
CA GLY A 431 -24.67 6.95 1.47
C GLY A 431 -24.03 5.56 1.55
N TYR A 432 -22.71 5.45 1.39
CA TYR A 432 -21.95 4.21 1.40
C TYR A 432 -20.71 4.35 2.27
N GLU A 433 -20.90 4.25 3.59
CA GLU A 433 -19.83 4.48 4.59
C GLU A 433 -19.87 3.49 5.75
N GLY A 434 -18.74 3.38 6.45
CA GLY A 434 -18.64 2.64 7.69
C GLY A 434 -19.06 1.17 7.57
N ARG A 435 -19.88 0.69 8.51
CA ARG A 435 -20.34 -0.71 8.55
C ARG A 435 -21.12 -1.12 7.31
N TYR A 436 -21.89 -0.21 6.74
CA TYR A 436 -22.68 -0.49 5.55
C TYR A 436 -21.77 -0.84 4.36
N ALA A 437 -20.79 0.00 4.08
CA ALA A 437 -19.86 -0.21 2.98
C ALA A 437 -19.06 -1.50 3.15
N TRP A 438 -18.63 -1.79 4.38
CA TRP A 438 -17.91 -3.02 4.68
C TRP A 438 -18.77 -4.27 4.59
N ALA A 439 -20.04 -4.20 5.00
CA ALA A 439 -20.98 -5.31 4.86
C ALA A 439 -21.22 -5.66 3.38
N ASP A 440 -21.43 -4.65 2.52
CA ASP A 440 -21.58 -4.89 1.09
C ASP A 440 -20.31 -5.42 0.45
N ALA A 441 -19.13 -4.89 0.82
CA ALA A 441 -17.84 -5.41 0.34
C ALA A 441 -17.63 -6.87 0.77
N ALA A 442 -17.99 -7.23 2.01
CA ALA A 442 -17.90 -8.61 2.50
C ALA A 442 -18.80 -9.57 1.71
N HIS A 443 -20.02 -9.15 1.41
CA HIS A 443 -20.92 -9.93 0.53
C HIS A 443 -20.35 -10.08 -0.87
N ALA A 444 -19.79 -9.01 -1.47
CA ALA A 444 -19.15 -9.10 -2.78
C ALA A 444 -17.97 -10.07 -2.80
N VAL A 445 -17.18 -10.11 -1.71
CA VAL A 445 -16.08 -11.08 -1.55
C VAL A 445 -16.59 -12.51 -1.40
N ALA A 446 -17.65 -12.71 -0.60
CA ALA A 446 -18.27 -14.02 -0.44
C ALA A 446 -18.85 -14.55 -1.78
N GLU A 447 -19.61 -13.71 -2.49
CA GLU A 447 -20.15 -14.03 -3.83
C GLU A 447 -19.06 -14.45 -4.82
N ALA A 448 -17.92 -13.74 -4.81
CA ALA A 448 -16.80 -14.07 -5.68
C ALA A 448 -16.13 -15.40 -5.30
N ASN A 449 -15.92 -15.65 -4.01
CA ASN A 449 -15.35 -16.92 -3.53
C ASN A 449 -16.26 -18.09 -3.90
N ASP A 450 -17.58 -17.94 -3.73
CA ASP A 450 -18.57 -18.97 -4.09
C ASP A 450 -18.58 -19.23 -5.61
N ALA A 451 -18.28 -18.20 -6.40
CA ALA A 451 -18.14 -18.31 -7.85
C ALA A 451 -16.75 -18.85 -8.32
N GLY A 452 -15.86 -19.16 -7.40
CA GLY A 452 -14.51 -19.67 -7.72
C GLY A 452 -13.49 -18.59 -8.10
N VAL A 453 -13.73 -17.33 -7.67
CA VAL A 453 -12.76 -16.23 -7.81
C VAL A 453 -12.15 -15.91 -6.45
N SER A 454 -10.86 -16.17 -6.28
CA SER A 454 -10.13 -15.80 -5.06
C SER A 454 -9.84 -14.30 -5.03
N MET A 455 -10.06 -13.67 -3.89
CA MET A 455 -9.77 -12.25 -3.71
C MET A 455 -8.62 -12.02 -2.74
N TYR A 456 -7.78 -11.04 -3.03
CA TYR A 456 -6.70 -10.60 -2.16
C TYR A 456 -6.64 -9.07 -2.11
N TYR A 457 -6.38 -8.51 -0.93
CA TYR A 457 -6.27 -7.07 -0.76
C TYR A 457 -4.85 -6.65 -0.36
N VAL A 458 -4.25 -5.77 -1.15
CA VAL A 458 -2.97 -5.13 -0.85
C VAL A 458 -3.24 -3.71 -0.36
N GLY A 459 -3.22 -3.54 0.95
CA GLY A 459 -3.35 -2.22 1.55
C GLY A 459 -2.08 -1.41 1.38
N VAL A 460 -2.16 -0.21 0.80
CA VAL A 460 -1.01 0.68 0.60
C VAL A 460 -1.08 1.87 1.55
N GLY A 461 0.08 2.27 2.06
CA GLY A 461 0.20 3.46 2.88
C GLY A 461 0.24 3.23 4.40
N PRO A 462 0.26 4.33 5.18
CA PRO A 462 0.48 4.27 6.62
C PRO A 462 -0.76 3.87 7.43
N THR A 463 -1.96 4.03 6.86
CA THR A 463 -3.22 3.81 7.58
C THR A 463 -3.51 2.31 7.70
N ARG A 464 -3.79 1.86 8.92
CA ARG A 464 -4.30 0.52 9.17
C ARG A 464 -5.83 0.56 9.10
N VAL A 465 -6.40 -0.35 8.33
CA VAL A 465 -7.85 -0.53 8.19
C VAL A 465 -8.22 -1.88 8.79
N ASP A 466 -8.84 -1.85 9.95
CA ASP A 466 -9.10 -3.03 10.76
C ASP A 466 -10.04 -4.07 10.11
N PRO A 467 -11.05 -3.70 9.31
CA PRO A 467 -11.95 -4.68 8.70
C PRO A 467 -11.37 -5.45 7.52
N LEU A 468 -10.27 -5.03 6.92
CA LEU A 468 -9.72 -5.75 5.76
C LEU A 468 -9.52 -7.25 6.01
N PRO A 469 -8.91 -7.69 7.14
CA PRO A 469 -8.80 -9.10 7.45
C PRO A 469 -10.13 -9.81 7.71
N GLU A 470 -11.14 -9.09 8.18
CA GLU A 470 -12.48 -9.65 8.43
C GLU A 470 -13.23 -9.85 7.12
N VAL A 471 -13.10 -8.91 6.18
CA VAL A 471 -13.79 -8.91 4.88
C VAL A 471 -13.13 -9.85 3.88
N PHE A 472 -11.83 -9.77 3.70
CA PHE A 472 -11.09 -10.57 2.72
C PHE A 472 -10.58 -11.90 3.29
N GLY A 473 -10.53 -12.03 4.59
CA GLY A 473 -9.95 -13.15 5.31
C GLY A 473 -8.60 -12.81 5.94
N PRO A 474 -8.24 -13.47 7.07
CA PRO A 474 -7.07 -13.10 7.88
C PRO A 474 -5.72 -13.26 7.17
N ARG A 475 -5.67 -14.09 6.11
CA ARG A 475 -4.48 -14.31 5.29
C ARG A 475 -4.58 -13.70 3.89
N ARG A 476 -5.72 -13.14 3.53
CA ARG A 476 -6.00 -12.59 2.20
C ARG A 476 -5.97 -11.06 2.16
N SER A 477 -5.39 -10.44 3.18
CA SER A 477 -5.12 -9.01 3.19
C SER A 477 -3.76 -8.74 3.78
N GLN A 478 -2.97 -7.89 3.13
CA GLN A 478 -1.67 -7.47 3.63
C GLN A 478 -1.44 -6.00 3.34
N ARG A 479 -0.81 -5.31 4.30
CA ARG A 479 -0.43 -3.92 4.13
C ARG A 479 1.04 -3.82 3.76
N ILE A 480 1.30 -2.97 2.77
CA ILE A 480 2.65 -2.59 2.35
C ILE A 480 2.81 -1.08 2.43
N ARG A 481 4.00 -0.64 2.79
CA ARG A 481 4.37 0.77 2.91
C ARG A 481 5.41 1.17 1.90
N ARG A 482 6.15 0.18 1.39
CA ARG A 482 7.23 0.33 0.42
C ARG A 482 7.17 -0.81 -0.56
N ILE A 483 7.65 -0.54 -1.78
CA ILE A 483 7.63 -1.53 -2.86
C ILE A 483 8.45 -2.79 -2.54
N GLU A 484 9.49 -2.66 -1.71
CA GLU A 484 10.35 -3.78 -1.29
C GLU A 484 9.60 -4.81 -0.41
N GLU A 485 8.45 -4.44 0.15
CA GLU A 485 7.59 -5.34 0.94
C GLU A 485 6.69 -6.20 0.04
N LEU A 486 6.54 -5.83 -1.24
CA LEU A 486 5.67 -6.51 -2.19
C LEU A 486 6.01 -8.00 -2.40
N PRO A 487 7.29 -8.43 -2.49
CA PRO A 487 7.61 -9.85 -2.63
C PRO A 487 7.09 -10.70 -1.47
N ARG A 488 7.10 -10.16 -0.25
CA ARG A 488 6.54 -10.83 0.93
C ARG A 488 5.01 -10.96 0.84
N ALA A 489 4.34 -9.91 0.37
CA ALA A 489 2.89 -9.95 0.13
C ALA A 489 2.55 -11.01 -0.92
N LEU A 490 3.31 -11.06 -2.02
CA LEU A 490 3.12 -12.03 -3.09
C LEU A 490 3.37 -13.48 -2.64
N ALA A 491 4.30 -13.71 -1.73
CA ALA A 491 4.51 -15.03 -1.14
C ALA A 491 3.29 -15.53 -0.36
N HIS A 492 2.50 -14.64 0.23
CA HIS A 492 1.21 -14.98 0.83
C HIS A 492 0.17 -15.31 -0.23
N VAL A 493 0.02 -14.47 -1.24
CA VAL A 493 -0.90 -14.71 -2.37
C VAL A 493 -0.64 -16.06 -3.00
N HIS A 494 0.63 -16.38 -3.27
CA HIS A 494 1.02 -17.64 -3.88
C HIS A 494 0.65 -18.85 -3.02
N ARG A 495 0.90 -18.80 -1.70
CA ARG A 495 0.54 -19.90 -0.79
C ARG A 495 -0.96 -20.14 -0.74
N GLU A 496 -1.76 -19.08 -0.69
CA GLU A 496 -3.22 -19.20 -0.71
C GLU A 496 -3.73 -19.77 -2.03
N LEU A 497 -3.09 -19.43 -3.17
CA LEU A 497 -3.45 -20.00 -4.47
C LEU A 497 -3.08 -21.48 -4.62
N VAL A 498 -2.01 -21.93 -3.96
CA VAL A 498 -1.59 -23.34 -4.00
C VAL A 498 -2.39 -24.18 -2.99
N ALA A 499 -2.82 -23.58 -1.89
CA ALA A 499 -3.61 -24.26 -0.85
C ALA A 499 -5.11 -24.36 -1.18
N ALA A 500 -5.61 -23.59 -2.13
CA ALA A 500 -6.99 -23.62 -2.63
C ALA A 500 -7.08 -24.54 -3.86
#